data_e44217bb995a62a44337f48dbcf572e0
#
_entry.id   e44217bb995a62a44337f48dbcf572e0
#
_cell.length_a   1.000
_cell.length_b   1.000
_cell.length_c   1.000
_cell.angle_alpha   90.00
_cell.angle_beta   90.00
_cell.angle_gamma   90.00
#
_symmetry.space_group_name_H-M   'P 1'
#
loop_
_entity.id
_entity.type
_entity.pdbx_description
1 polymer ?
#
loop_
_entity_poly.entity_id
_entity_poly.type
_entity_poly.pdbx_seq_one_letter_code
_entity_poly.pdbx_strand_id
1 'polypeptide(L)'
;MFPAVCLVSCLSVATPSFAAIDLMPKDVTVDAHAMTVQVVNNGDRPEYVSISLSRLLNPGVPLDDERLEPVSDAARPSLYAFPFRMSLAPGQTKTLTLKPLHPVDTETVYRLDVKPVVKVLGAEKKATSASVVVNLAFSGLVRQLPARQREALSVECDELGARVAATGNVRYRVEGAKVDGRALDAFNVYPGAPLPVNGKVVAIPGHPACHGRTGN
;
A
#
# COMPACT_ATOMS: atom_id res chain seq x y z
N MET A 1 -28.40 -37.31 -47.82
CA MET A 1 -27.26 -37.67 -46.95
C MET A 1 -26.54 -36.36 -46.61
N PHE A 2 -26.85 -35.72 -45.44
CA PHE A 2 -26.17 -34.50 -44.97
C PHE A 2 -25.18 -34.90 -43.92
N PRO A 3 -23.90 -34.43 -43.94
CA PRO A 3 -22.97 -34.70 -42.88
C PRO A 3 -23.22 -33.71 -41.73
N ALA A 4 -23.37 -34.25 -40.53
CA ALA A 4 -23.44 -33.48 -39.29
C ALA A 4 -22.04 -32.97 -38.92
N VAL A 5 -21.85 -31.63 -38.88
CA VAL A 5 -20.65 -30.98 -38.39
C VAL A 5 -20.76 -30.86 -36.87
N CYS A 6 -19.99 -31.65 -36.14
CA CYS A 6 -19.82 -31.50 -34.70
C CYS A 6 -18.91 -30.29 -34.40
N LEU A 7 -19.49 -29.21 -33.91
CA LEU A 7 -18.74 -28.09 -33.33
C LEU A 7 -18.21 -28.49 -31.94
N VAL A 8 -16.92 -28.79 -31.86
CA VAL A 8 -16.24 -28.99 -30.58
C VAL A 8 -15.92 -27.61 -30.00
N SER A 9 -16.69 -27.18 -29.00
CA SER A 9 -16.45 -25.94 -28.23
C SER A 9 -15.31 -26.19 -27.27
N CYS A 10 -14.11 -25.66 -27.55
CA CYS A 10 -13.00 -25.65 -26.60
C CYS A 10 -13.29 -24.64 -25.46
N LEU A 11 -13.72 -25.11 -24.29
CA LEU A 11 -13.76 -24.32 -23.09
C LEU A 11 -12.30 -24.05 -22.64
N SER A 12 -11.84 -22.81 -22.83
CA SER A 12 -10.58 -22.34 -22.29
C SER A 12 -10.74 -22.18 -20.77
N VAL A 13 -10.18 -23.09 -19.99
CA VAL A 13 -10.09 -22.96 -18.54
C VAL A 13 -9.01 -21.91 -18.23
N ALA A 14 -9.42 -20.70 -17.86
CA ALA A 14 -8.51 -19.68 -17.35
C ALA A 14 -7.98 -20.15 -15.99
N THR A 15 -6.72 -20.55 -15.92
CA THR A 15 -6.05 -20.83 -14.64
C THR A 15 -5.81 -19.52 -13.90
N PRO A 16 -6.25 -19.37 -12.63
CA PRO A 16 -5.96 -18.18 -11.86
C PRO A 16 -4.44 -18.07 -11.67
N SER A 17 -3.85 -16.96 -12.13
CA SER A 17 -2.45 -16.64 -11.88
C SER A 17 -2.34 -16.08 -10.48
N PHE A 18 -1.86 -16.88 -9.53
CA PHE A 18 -1.49 -16.41 -8.21
C PHE A 18 -0.10 -15.78 -8.26
N ALA A 19 0.06 -14.66 -7.58
CA ALA A 19 1.38 -14.08 -7.38
C ALA A 19 2.26 -15.03 -6.54
N ALA A 20 3.48 -15.26 -6.99
CA ALA A 20 4.38 -16.22 -6.36
C ALA A 20 4.75 -15.82 -4.91
N ILE A 21 4.95 -14.52 -4.65
CA ILE A 21 5.28 -14.01 -3.31
C ILE A 21 4.05 -13.35 -2.69
N ASP A 22 3.88 -13.48 -1.36
CA ASP A 22 2.90 -12.73 -0.58
C ASP A 22 3.52 -12.22 0.72
N LEU A 23 2.89 -11.18 1.30
CA LEU A 23 3.29 -10.51 2.54
C LEU A 23 2.11 -10.52 3.51
N MET A 24 2.31 -11.03 4.73
CA MET A 24 1.26 -11.12 5.74
C MET A 24 1.74 -10.68 7.12
N PRO A 25 1.03 -9.76 7.79
CA PRO A 25 -0.07 -8.94 7.28
C PRO A 25 0.40 -7.84 6.32
N LYS A 26 -0.52 -7.29 5.51
CA LYS A 26 -0.23 -6.20 4.55
C LYS A 26 -0.26 -4.80 5.18
N ASP A 27 -0.91 -4.66 6.33
CA ASP A 27 -0.93 -3.45 7.16
C ASP A 27 -0.39 -3.81 8.55
N VAL A 28 0.69 -3.15 8.95
CA VAL A 28 1.42 -3.45 10.18
C VAL A 28 1.55 -2.18 11.02
N THR A 29 1.21 -2.30 12.28
CA THR A 29 1.45 -1.26 13.27
C THR A 29 2.66 -1.63 14.12
N VAL A 30 3.62 -0.71 14.22
CA VAL A 30 4.83 -0.81 15.03
C VAL A 30 4.77 0.28 16.10
N ASP A 31 4.91 -0.12 17.35
CA ASP A 31 5.05 0.78 18.49
C ASP A 31 6.49 0.81 19.02
N ALA A 32 6.69 0.64 20.32
CA ALA A 32 8.01 0.53 20.95
C ALA A 32 8.71 -0.83 20.72
N HIS A 33 8.00 -1.86 20.22
CA HIS A 33 8.49 -3.21 20.11
C HIS A 33 8.68 -3.61 18.65
N ALA A 34 9.62 -4.53 18.44
CA ALA A 34 9.79 -5.13 17.12
C ALA A 34 8.55 -5.95 16.73
N MET A 35 8.12 -5.79 15.48
CA MET A 35 7.04 -6.54 14.88
C MET A 35 7.55 -7.47 13.80
N THR A 36 6.84 -8.54 13.55
CA THR A 36 7.21 -9.51 12.52
C THR A 36 6.17 -9.58 11.42
N VAL A 37 6.65 -9.76 10.21
CA VAL A 37 5.84 -9.94 9.00
C VAL A 37 6.30 -11.24 8.34
N GLN A 38 5.38 -12.00 7.80
CA GLN A 38 5.69 -13.22 7.07
C GLN A 38 5.77 -12.94 5.57
N VAL A 39 6.83 -13.44 4.95
CA VAL A 39 7.00 -13.47 3.50
C VAL A 39 6.81 -14.90 3.06
N VAL A 40 5.86 -15.15 2.18
CA VAL A 40 5.44 -16.48 1.75
C VAL A 40 5.72 -16.63 0.26
N ASN A 41 6.32 -17.75 -0.12
CA ASN A 41 6.41 -18.17 -1.51
C ASN A 41 5.28 -19.16 -1.82
N ASN A 42 4.23 -18.72 -2.46
CA ASN A 42 3.10 -19.54 -2.90
C ASN A 42 3.34 -20.20 -4.27
N GLY A 43 4.48 -19.93 -4.89
CA GLY A 43 4.85 -20.48 -6.19
C GLY A 43 5.48 -21.87 -6.09
N ASP A 44 5.71 -22.47 -7.24
CA ASP A 44 6.31 -23.80 -7.45
C ASP A 44 7.83 -23.78 -7.62
N ARG A 45 8.44 -22.59 -7.59
CA ARG A 45 9.89 -22.36 -7.79
C ARG A 45 10.52 -21.63 -6.62
N PRO A 46 11.84 -21.85 -6.38
CA PRO A 46 12.56 -21.04 -5.41
C PRO A 46 12.59 -19.57 -5.84
N GLU A 47 12.30 -18.66 -4.90
CA GLU A 47 12.32 -17.22 -5.11
C GLU A 47 13.43 -16.56 -4.30
N TYR A 48 14.09 -15.57 -4.91
CA TYR A 48 15.01 -14.67 -4.24
C TYR A 48 14.37 -13.30 -4.20
N VAL A 49 14.22 -12.76 -3.02
CA VAL A 49 13.56 -11.45 -2.85
C VAL A 49 14.50 -10.43 -2.23
N SER A 50 14.39 -9.18 -2.68
CA SER A 50 14.94 -8.01 -2.02
C SER A 50 13.83 -7.33 -1.23
N ILE A 51 14.18 -6.85 -0.03
CA ILE A 51 13.27 -6.15 0.87
C ILE A 51 13.77 -4.73 1.04
N SER A 52 12.88 -3.77 0.84
CA SER A 52 13.16 -2.35 1.07
C SER A 52 12.05 -1.70 1.88
N LEU A 53 12.44 -0.72 2.69
CA LEU A 53 11.53 0.10 3.47
C LEU A 53 11.73 1.55 3.03
N SER A 54 10.65 2.23 2.67
CA SER A 54 10.65 3.63 2.29
C SER A 54 9.62 4.41 3.10
N ARG A 55 10.00 5.58 3.58
CA ARG A 55 9.07 6.49 4.25
C ARG A 55 8.10 7.06 3.22
N LEU A 56 6.81 7.00 3.51
CA LEU A 56 5.74 7.59 2.70
C LEU A 56 5.52 9.04 3.18
N LEU A 57 5.88 10.00 2.32
CA LEU A 57 5.89 11.43 2.68
C LEU A 57 4.49 12.07 2.63
N ASN A 58 3.58 11.49 1.86
CA ASN A 58 2.22 12.00 1.64
C ASN A 58 1.17 10.88 1.75
N PRO A 59 1.04 10.21 2.91
CA PRO A 59 0.09 9.12 3.07
C PRO A 59 -1.35 9.57 2.86
N GLY A 60 -2.20 8.69 2.32
CA GLY A 60 -3.61 8.96 2.05
C GLY A 60 -3.92 9.33 0.60
N VAL A 61 -2.90 9.51 -0.24
CA VAL A 61 -3.08 9.71 -1.69
C VAL A 61 -3.14 8.38 -2.45
N PRO A 62 -3.63 8.36 -3.70
CA PRO A 62 -3.53 7.19 -4.58
C PRO A 62 -2.08 6.71 -4.75
N LEU A 63 -1.91 5.41 -5.01
CA LEU A 63 -0.59 4.76 -5.09
C LEU A 63 0.35 5.44 -6.10
N ASP A 64 -0.18 5.88 -7.24
CA ASP A 64 0.59 6.54 -8.31
C ASP A 64 1.08 7.93 -7.93
N ASP A 65 0.47 8.55 -6.92
CA ASP A 65 0.81 9.89 -6.41
C ASP A 65 1.71 9.84 -5.17
N GLU A 66 2.05 8.63 -4.68
CA GLU A 66 2.87 8.46 -3.48
C GLU A 66 4.29 8.96 -3.68
N ARG A 67 4.80 9.69 -2.68
CA ARG A 67 6.18 10.15 -2.62
C ARG A 67 6.92 9.34 -1.56
N LEU A 68 7.94 8.62 -2.00
CA LEU A 68 8.70 7.70 -1.18
C LEU A 68 10.14 8.20 -0.98
N GLU A 69 10.62 8.10 0.24
CA GLU A 69 12.02 8.34 0.61
C GLU A 69 12.59 7.03 1.17
N PRO A 70 13.61 6.42 0.52
CA PRO A 70 14.22 5.21 1.03
C PRO A 70 14.78 5.42 2.44
N VAL A 71 14.53 4.46 3.34
CA VAL A 71 15.03 4.54 4.72
C VAL A 71 16.57 4.53 4.76
N SER A 72 17.21 3.92 3.75
CA SER A 72 18.68 3.95 3.57
C SER A 72 19.25 5.35 3.39
N ASP A 73 18.45 6.29 2.88
CA ASP A 73 18.89 7.65 2.57
C ASP A 73 18.66 8.61 3.74
N ALA A 74 17.89 8.16 4.73
CA ALA A 74 17.60 8.93 5.94
C ALA A 74 18.82 8.98 6.86
N ALA A 75 19.25 10.17 7.28
CA ALA A 75 20.35 10.34 8.21
C ALA A 75 20.09 9.69 9.58
N ARG A 76 18.84 9.64 10.01
CA ARG A 76 18.40 9.04 11.30
C ARG A 76 17.10 8.27 11.09
N PRO A 77 17.15 7.04 10.55
CA PRO A 77 15.96 6.23 10.36
C PRO A 77 15.35 5.84 11.71
N SER A 78 14.03 5.96 11.85
CA SER A 78 13.33 5.57 13.07
C SER A 78 12.85 4.12 13.05
N LEU A 79 12.79 3.50 11.88
CA LEU A 79 12.37 2.13 11.67
C LEU A 79 13.32 1.41 10.70
N TYR A 80 13.49 0.11 10.93
CA TYR A 80 14.38 -0.74 10.17
C TYR A 80 13.71 -2.07 9.84
N ALA A 81 13.93 -2.60 8.65
CA ALA A 81 13.44 -3.91 8.22
C ALA A 81 14.61 -4.88 8.01
N PHE A 82 14.53 -6.11 8.52
CA PHE A 82 15.57 -7.12 8.41
C PHE A 82 14.97 -8.52 8.26
N PRO A 83 15.54 -9.36 7.38
CA PRO A 83 16.70 -9.16 6.49
C PRO A 83 16.34 -8.36 5.22
N PHE A 84 17.35 -7.79 4.55
CA PHE A 84 17.15 -7.07 3.28
C PHE A 84 16.99 -7.99 2.06
N ARG A 85 17.39 -9.24 2.19
CA ARG A 85 17.29 -10.27 1.14
C ARG A 85 17.00 -11.60 1.78
N MET A 86 16.20 -12.40 1.11
CA MET A 86 15.98 -13.79 1.50
C MET A 86 15.73 -14.67 0.27
N SER A 87 16.03 -15.95 0.43
CA SER A 87 15.60 -16.98 -0.50
C SER A 87 14.47 -17.77 0.13
N LEU A 88 13.44 -18.10 -0.65
CA LEU A 88 12.31 -18.91 -0.21
C LEU A 88 12.18 -20.12 -1.16
N ALA A 89 12.20 -21.32 -0.62
CA ALA A 89 11.81 -22.50 -1.38
C ALA A 89 10.30 -22.47 -1.72
N PRO A 90 9.82 -23.27 -2.66
CA PRO A 90 8.40 -23.42 -2.92
C PRO A 90 7.60 -23.71 -1.65
N GLY A 91 6.51 -22.99 -1.43
CA GLY A 91 5.66 -23.10 -0.24
C GLY A 91 6.30 -22.62 1.08
N GLN A 92 7.52 -22.09 1.05
CA GLN A 92 8.21 -21.67 2.27
C GLN A 92 7.74 -20.30 2.75
N THR A 93 7.58 -20.19 4.07
CA THR A 93 7.36 -18.92 4.78
C THR A 93 8.62 -18.55 5.56
N LYS A 94 9.02 -17.28 5.49
CA LYS A 94 10.11 -16.72 6.30
C LYS A 94 9.67 -15.43 6.96
N THR A 95 10.27 -15.16 8.12
CA THR A 95 9.97 -13.99 8.93
C THR A 95 10.86 -12.81 8.55
N LEU A 96 10.25 -11.65 8.40
CA LEU A 96 10.84 -10.34 8.31
C LEU A 96 10.56 -9.58 9.61
N THR A 97 11.57 -8.95 10.18
CA THR A 97 11.44 -8.16 11.41
C THR A 97 11.47 -6.68 11.09
N LEU A 98 10.48 -5.96 11.60
CA LEU A 98 10.41 -4.50 11.64
C LEU A 98 10.83 -4.06 13.04
N LYS A 99 11.96 -3.35 13.14
CA LYS A 99 12.54 -2.95 14.41
C LYS A 99 12.52 -1.43 14.54
N PRO A 100 11.81 -0.86 15.53
CA PRO A 100 11.92 0.56 15.85
C PRO A 100 13.33 0.83 16.39
N LEU A 101 13.97 1.90 15.89
CA LEU A 101 15.28 2.37 16.30
C LEU A 101 15.17 3.56 17.24
N HIS A 102 14.18 4.42 16.97
CA HIS A 102 13.87 5.60 17.76
C HIS A 102 12.36 5.76 17.90
N PRO A 103 11.88 6.30 19.03
CA PRO A 103 10.48 6.70 19.15
C PRO A 103 10.16 7.83 18.16
N VAL A 104 8.90 7.91 17.78
CA VAL A 104 8.36 9.00 16.96
C VAL A 104 7.35 9.80 17.78
N ASP A 105 7.26 11.10 17.54
CA ASP A 105 6.28 11.98 18.18
C ASP A 105 4.95 12.02 17.40
N THR A 106 5.03 11.73 16.10
CA THR A 106 3.92 11.68 15.15
C THR A 106 4.00 10.40 14.35
N GLU A 107 2.84 9.82 14.05
CA GLU A 107 2.73 8.65 13.21
C GLU A 107 3.53 8.82 11.92
N THR A 108 4.45 7.88 11.68
CA THR A 108 5.26 7.83 10.47
C THR A 108 4.87 6.60 9.68
N VAL A 109 4.59 6.81 8.41
CA VAL A 109 4.10 5.75 7.51
C VAL A 109 5.20 5.33 6.55
N TYR A 110 5.26 4.03 6.26
CA TYR A 110 6.25 3.45 5.35
C TYR A 110 5.60 2.50 4.37
N ARG A 111 6.22 2.34 3.20
CA ARG A 111 6.03 1.23 2.29
C ARG A 111 7.10 0.18 2.52
N LEU A 112 6.65 -1.05 2.76
CA LEU A 112 7.50 -2.23 2.86
C LEU A 112 7.36 -3.01 1.56
N ASP A 113 8.38 -2.97 0.73
CA ASP A 113 8.39 -3.64 -0.56
C ASP A 113 9.17 -4.95 -0.49
N VAL A 114 8.57 -6.01 -1.03
CA VAL A 114 9.20 -7.31 -1.25
C VAL A 114 9.19 -7.57 -2.75
N LYS A 115 10.37 -7.52 -3.37
CA LYS A 115 10.54 -7.59 -4.82
C LYS A 115 11.33 -8.84 -5.20
N PRO A 116 10.81 -9.73 -6.08
CA PRO A 116 11.61 -10.80 -6.64
C PRO A 116 12.83 -10.26 -7.37
N VAL A 117 13.98 -10.89 -7.14
CA VAL A 117 15.22 -10.56 -7.85
C VAL A 117 15.33 -11.47 -9.06
N VAL A 118 15.12 -10.91 -10.26
CA VAL A 118 15.33 -11.63 -11.50
C VAL A 118 16.81 -11.80 -11.74
N LYS A 119 17.30 -13.03 -11.77
CA LYS A 119 18.61 -13.30 -12.38
C LYS A 119 18.43 -13.26 -13.90
N VAL A 120 18.87 -12.21 -14.53
CA VAL A 120 19.10 -12.24 -15.97
C VAL A 120 20.32 -13.13 -16.19
N LEU A 121 20.11 -14.43 -16.26
CA LEU A 121 21.13 -15.36 -16.74
C LEU A 121 21.32 -15.06 -18.21
N GLY A 122 22.52 -14.68 -18.58
CA GLY A 122 23.03 -14.20 -19.84
C GLY A 122 22.14 -14.42 -21.06
N ALA A 123 21.96 -13.36 -21.81
CA ALA A 123 21.27 -13.41 -23.11
C ALA A 123 22.07 -14.25 -24.10
N GLU A 124 21.96 -15.58 -24.02
CA GLU A 124 22.29 -16.43 -25.16
C GLU A 124 21.18 -16.31 -26.19
N LYS A 125 21.57 -15.71 -27.31
CA LYS A 125 20.79 -15.53 -28.51
C LYS A 125 20.23 -16.86 -28.99
N LYS A 126 18.93 -17.10 -28.75
CA LYS A 126 18.00 -17.83 -29.60
C LYS A 126 16.62 -17.86 -28.92
N ALA A 127 15.86 -16.79 -29.07
CA ALA A 127 14.46 -16.81 -28.68
C ALA A 127 13.61 -16.46 -29.91
N THR A 128 13.03 -17.48 -30.50
CA THR A 128 11.95 -17.39 -31.49
C THR A 128 10.56 -17.23 -30.85
N SER A 129 10.52 -16.97 -29.54
CA SER A 129 9.28 -16.67 -28.81
C SER A 129 9.55 -15.57 -27.77
N ALA A 130 8.79 -14.49 -27.85
CA ALA A 130 8.80 -13.45 -26.83
C ALA A 130 8.06 -13.98 -25.60
N SER A 131 8.77 -14.27 -24.50
CA SER A 131 8.16 -14.53 -23.20
C SER A 131 8.15 -13.24 -22.39
N VAL A 132 6.97 -12.80 -21.95
CA VAL A 132 6.81 -11.68 -21.02
C VAL A 132 6.93 -12.24 -19.61
N VAL A 133 8.00 -11.88 -18.90
CA VAL A 133 8.14 -12.21 -17.46
C VAL A 133 7.55 -11.07 -16.67
N VAL A 134 6.41 -11.30 -16.03
CA VAL A 134 5.77 -10.32 -15.14
C VAL A 134 6.29 -10.57 -13.72
N ASN A 135 7.08 -9.63 -13.21
CA ASN A 135 7.51 -9.63 -11.81
C ASN A 135 6.59 -8.75 -10.99
N LEU A 136 5.75 -9.35 -10.17
CA LEU A 136 4.92 -8.63 -9.23
C LEU A 136 5.70 -8.36 -7.95
N ALA A 137 5.85 -7.08 -7.61
CA ALA A 137 6.33 -6.64 -6.30
C ALA A 137 5.16 -6.59 -5.33
N PHE A 138 5.39 -7.00 -4.08
CA PHE A 138 4.42 -6.84 -3.00
C PHE A 138 4.78 -5.66 -2.15
N SER A 139 3.80 -4.82 -1.87
CA SER A 139 3.95 -3.65 -1.02
C SER A 139 2.97 -3.71 0.15
N GLY A 140 3.51 -3.65 1.36
CA GLY A 140 2.75 -3.51 2.60
C GLY A 140 2.81 -2.09 3.14
N LEU A 141 1.83 -1.71 3.95
CA LEU A 141 1.82 -0.47 4.70
C LEU A 141 2.31 -0.72 6.13
N VAL A 142 3.29 0.05 6.57
CA VAL A 142 3.80 0.00 7.94
C VAL A 142 3.62 1.34 8.59
N ARG A 143 3.04 1.34 9.79
CA ARG A 143 2.75 2.54 10.56
C ARG A 143 3.51 2.49 11.88
N GLN A 144 4.49 3.37 12.07
CA GLN A 144 5.15 3.54 13.34
C GLN A 144 4.38 4.58 14.16
N LEU A 145 3.91 4.18 15.34
CA LEU A 145 3.06 5.00 16.19
C LEU A 145 3.82 5.63 17.35
N PRO A 146 3.44 6.86 17.74
CA PRO A 146 3.94 7.48 18.95
C PRO A 146 3.41 6.75 20.20
N ALA A 147 4.17 6.82 21.29
CA ALA A 147 3.80 6.19 22.56
C ALA A 147 2.49 6.76 23.17
N ARG A 148 2.22 8.05 22.93
CA ARG A 148 0.98 8.71 23.33
C ARG A 148 0.24 9.14 22.07
N GLN A 149 -0.84 8.43 21.76
CA GLN A 149 -1.63 8.69 20.57
C GLN A 149 -2.76 9.67 20.89
N ARG A 150 -2.98 10.62 20.00
CA ARG A 150 -4.07 11.57 20.05
C ARG A 150 -4.67 11.73 18.66
N GLU A 151 -5.91 11.31 18.51
CA GLU A 151 -6.70 11.52 17.31
C GLU A 151 -7.43 12.86 17.40
N ALA A 152 -7.31 13.68 16.37
CA ALA A 152 -8.08 14.91 16.23
C ALA A 152 -8.19 15.28 14.75
N LEU A 153 -9.32 15.88 14.38
CA LEU A 153 -9.62 16.28 13.02
C LEU A 153 -10.02 17.75 12.99
N SER A 154 -9.56 18.48 11.99
CA SER A 154 -10.13 19.77 11.59
C SER A 154 -10.72 19.67 10.19
N VAL A 155 -11.79 20.43 9.98
CA VAL A 155 -12.45 20.58 8.68
C VAL A 155 -12.56 22.06 8.40
N GLU A 156 -11.93 22.50 7.32
CA GLU A 156 -11.95 23.88 6.85
C GLU A 156 -12.71 23.92 5.51
N CYS A 157 -13.68 24.80 5.41
CA CYS A 157 -14.41 24.98 4.16
C CYS A 157 -13.63 25.90 3.23
N ASP A 158 -13.57 25.51 1.95
CA ASP A 158 -12.97 26.29 0.88
C ASP A 158 -13.91 26.42 -0.34
N GLU A 159 -13.44 27.01 -1.42
CA GLU A 159 -14.24 27.21 -2.62
C GLU A 159 -14.56 25.92 -3.37
N LEU A 160 -13.80 24.85 -3.14
CA LEU A 160 -13.96 23.54 -3.78
C LEU A 160 -14.75 22.54 -2.91
N GLY A 161 -15.01 22.89 -1.64
CA GLY A 161 -15.73 22.04 -0.67
C GLY A 161 -15.12 22.09 0.71
N ALA A 162 -14.33 21.08 1.07
CA ALA A 162 -13.69 20.99 2.39
C ALA A 162 -12.23 20.55 2.27
N ARG A 163 -11.42 21.07 3.18
CA ARG A 163 -10.06 20.59 3.45
C ARG A 163 -10.04 19.91 4.82
N VAL A 164 -9.73 18.63 4.83
CA VAL A 164 -9.75 17.80 6.05
C VAL A 164 -8.32 17.55 6.50
N ALA A 165 -7.99 17.85 7.76
CA ALA A 165 -6.64 17.68 8.30
C ALA A 165 -6.67 16.97 9.64
N ALA A 166 -5.79 15.97 9.84
CA ALA A 166 -5.54 15.38 11.12
C ALA A 166 -4.66 16.33 11.96
N THR A 167 -5.23 16.88 13.04
CA THR A 167 -4.56 17.79 13.97
C THR A 167 -4.02 17.09 15.22
N GLY A 168 -4.30 15.80 15.33
CA GLY A 168 -3.67 14.89 16.27
C GLY A 168 -2.25 14.50 15.85
N ASN A 169 -1.67 13.52 16.52
CA ASN A 169 -0.38 12.96 16.15
C ASN A 169 -0.47 11.55 15.53
N VAL A 170 -1.68 11.04 15.34
CA VAL A 170 -1.96 9.83 14.59
C VAL A 170 -3.06 10.09 13.57
N ARG A 171 -3.19 9.21 12.59
CA ARG A 171 -4.22 9.30 11.56
C ARG A 171 -5.62 9.36 12.19
N TYR A 172 -6.50 10.07 11.53
CA TYR A 172 -7.92 10.07 11.83
C TYR A 172 -8.68 9.32 10.75
N ARG A 173 -9.51 8.36 11.15
CA ARG A 173 -10.37 7.63 10.22
C ARG A 173 -11.71 8.34 10.10
N VAL A 174 -12.00 8.86 8.92
CA VAL A 174 -13.28 9.50 8.60
C VAL A 174 -14.24 8.46 8.08
N GLU A 175 -15.38 8.31 8.75
CA GLU A 175 -16.47 7.40 8.37
C GLU A 175 -17.78 8.17 8.25
N GLY A 176 -18.64 7.76 7.31
CA GLY A 176 -19.96 8.37 7.12
C GLY A 176 -19.93 9.76 6.47
N ALA A 177 -18.81 10.17 5.88
CA ALA A 177 -18.73 11.40 5.09
C ALA A 177 -19.64 11.31 3.86
N LYS A 178 -20.17 12.47 3.43
CA LYS A 178 -21.02 12.58 2.24
C LYS A 178 -20.59 13.77 1.38
N VAL A 179 -20.64 13.57 0.07
CA VAL A 179 -20.44 14.62 -0.93
C VAL A 179 -21.65 14.65 -1.84
N ASP A 180 -22.28 15.80 -1.94
CA ASP A 180 -23.50 16.02 -2.75
C ASP A 180 -24.59 14.97 -2.48
N GLY A 181 -24.74 14.61 -1.19
CA GLY A 181 -25.72 13.62 -0.72
C GLY A 181 -25.30 12.15 -0.90
N ARG A 182 -24.17 11.86 -1.58
CA ARG A 182 -23.65 10.50 -1.77
C ARG A 182 -22.66 10.15 -0.66
N ALA A 183 -22.78 8.97 -0.08
CA ALA A 183 -21.82 8.49 0.90
C ALA A 183 -20.46 8.25 0.24
N LEU A 184 -19.41 8.63 0.94
CA LEU A 184 -18.03 8.26 0.63
C LEU A 184 -17.63 7.01 1.40
N ASP A 185 -16.75 6.22 0.80
CA ASP A 185 -16.06 5.17 1.53
C ASP A 185 -15.23 5.76 2.67
N ALA A 186 -15.04 4.98 3.73
CA ALA A 186 -14.21 5.42 4.85
C ALA A 186 -12.77 5.64 4.38
N PHE A 187 -12.17 6.76 4.77
CA PHE A 187 -10.81 7.12 4.41
C PHE A 187 -9.99 7.61 5.61
N ASN A 188 -8.67 7.57 5.48
CA ASN A 188 -7.76 8.01 6.54
C ASN A 188 -7.13 9.35 6.18
N VAL A 189 -7.07 10.24 7.17
CA VAL A 189 -6.35 11.52 7.10
C VAL A 189 -5.15 11.43 8.02
N TYR A 190 -3.97 11.70 7.51
CA TYR A 190 -2.73 11.58 8.26
C TYR A 190 -2.21 12.94 8.72
N PRO A 191 -1.52 13.01 9.87
CA PRO A 191 -0.86 14.24 10.31
C PRO A 191 0.11 14.77 9.26
N GLY A 192 0.01 16.08 8.97
CA GLY A 192 0.85 16.72 7.95
C GLY A 192 0.47 16.45 6.49
N ALA A 193 -0.56 15.62 6.23
CA ALA A 193 -1.07 15.31 4.90
C ALA A 193 -2.57 15.61 4.79
N PRO A 194 -2.99 16.87 4.73
CA PRO A 194 -4.38 17.25 4.60
C PRO A 194 -4.94 16.81 3.24
N LEU A 195 -6.20 16.38 3.22
CA LEU A 195 -6.90 15.90 2.03
C LEU A 195 -7.99 16.89 1.60
N PRO A 196 -8.07 17.27 0.32
CA PRO A 196 -9.22 17.97 -0.23
C PRO A 196 -10.39 17.00 -0.43
N VAL A 197 -11.58 17.41 -0.06
CA VAL A 197 -12.84 16.72 -0.33
C VAL A 197 -13.71 17.68 -1.14
N ASN A 198 -13.72 17.51 -2.44
CA ASN A 198 -14.36 18.44 -3.36
C ASN A 198 -15.84 18.09 -3.58
N GLY A 199 -16.70 19.09 -3.57
CA GLY A 199 -18.13 18.95 -3.80
C GLY A 199 -18.91 20.23 -3.52
N LYS A 200 -20.13 20.31 -4.02
CA LYS A 200 -21.04 21.45 -3.74
C LYS A 200 -21.43 21.48 -2.26
N VAL A 201 -21.67 20.32 -1.69
CA VAL A 201 -22.00 20.14 -0.28
C VAL A 201 -21.17 18.99 0.25
N VAL A 202 -20.27 19.27 1.18
CA VAL A 202 -19.45 18.27 1.85
C VAL A 202 -19.87 18.21 3.31
N ALA A 203 -20.33 17.03 3.75
CA ALA A 203 -20.73 16.77 5.13
C ALA A 203 -19.76 15.75 5.75
N ILE A 204 -19.02 16.20 6.76
CA ILE A 204 -18.15 15.35 7.59
C ILE A 204 -18.81 15.21 8.96
N PRO A 205 -19.04 13.99 9.47
CA PRO A 205 -19.68 13.77 10.77
C PRO A 205 -18.99 14.54 11.89
N GLY A 206 -19.79 15.20 12.75
CA GLY A 206 -19.26 16.02 13.85
C GLY A 206 -18.80 17.42 13.47
N HIS A 207 -18.90 17.81 12.20
CA HIS A 207 -18.52 19.14 11.69
C HIS A 207 -19.68 19.80 10.91
N PRO A 208 -19.73 21.14 10.84
CA PRO A 208 -20.65 21.83 9.96
C PRO A 208 -20.43 21.43 8.49
N ALA A 209 -21.51 21.41 7.72
CA ALA A 209 -21.41 21.13 6.29
C ALA A 209 -20.69 22.28 5.57
N CYS A 210 -19.78 21.94 4.67
CA CYS A 210 -19.10 22.90 3.81
C CYS A 210 -19.82 23.03 2.46
N HIS A 211 -19.88 24.26 1.94
CA HIS A 211 -20.50 24.58 0.67
C HIS A 211 -19.44 25.09 -0.30
N GLY A 212 -19.09 24.27 -1.28
CA GLY A 212 -18.20 24.68 -2.38
C GLY A 212 -18.93 25.56 -3.38
N ARG A 213 -18.21 26.51 -3.98
CA ARG A 213 -18.73 27.30 -5.09
C ARG A 213 -18.71 26.44 -6.34
N THR A 214 -19.84 26.32 -7.01
CA THR A 214 -19.87 25.78 -8.36
C THR A 214 -19.20 26.79 -9.28
N GLY A 215 -18.06 26.45 -9.84
CA GLY A 215 -17.57 27.15 -11.03
C GLY A 215 -18.63 27.05 -12.12
N ASN A 216 -19.00 28.19 -12.61
CA ASN A 216 -19.88 28.36 -13.77
C ASN A 216 -19.12 27.95 -15.03
#